data_098fef7b68b0f6cc91caf4838bfef86a
#
_entry.id   098fef7b68b0f6cc91caf4838bfef86a
#
_cell.length_a   1.000
_cell.length_b   1.000
_cell.length_c   1.000
_cell.angle_alpha   90.00
_cell.angle_beta   90.00
_cell.angle_gamma   90.00
#
_symmetry.space_group_name_H-M   'P 1'
#
loop_
_entity.id
_entity.type
_entity.pdbx_description
1 polymer ?
#
loop_
_entity_poly.entity_id
_entity_poly.type
_entity_poly.pdbx_seq_one_letter_code
_entity_poly.pdbx_strand_id
1 'polypeptide(L)'
;MSSTSKHPKGLLFLAFTEFWERFGYYLMIGIFFLYMTTDMKEGGFGWENAKAADVFGTFIACVYLTPFIGGLMADMKLGYRFSITLGGILMGIGYCLLSIREEWAFFTSLGIMIIGNGFFKPNISTLLGNLYNDPKYKDNKDTGYNLFYMSINIGAFFCNFIAAFMRIKYGWDWAFIAAGIGMFVGVITFWIGMPHYKHVDVRKEPKPEDKPVIMRFLKVLAIAVGFGAIGWFIPDTIFGSDSTDGFLFACIPVIYFYSTIYKSCNEEEKKSVGTMYTIFGIVIIFWAIFKLNGTALTTYANSYTDREMPSGWVATTKYLYQCDNSVVAKNDSVFQLDEHFRKIKDANGKPVKCVDYPPYFKNLAPEKYPEQGKELNLIPTELFQSINPFFVIFLTPLVVMFFGFLRKRKKEPTTATKISYGLLISALSTLVMVAAVYYTNNGNTKASAWWLVGCYGVITIGELCLSPMGLSMVSKLSPARYTALMMGGWSLATSIGNKLSGVLAKNWDKFDDKANFFWLNFALLMIAFTVMMLLLKRLNKVFNQ
;
A
#
# COMPACT_ATOMS: atom_id res chain seq x y z
N MET A 1 -14.64 -28.48 -34.62
CA MET A 1 -13.65 -27.44 -34.29
C MET A 1 -13.66 -27.28 -32.76
N SER A 2 -12.70 -27.86 -32.05
CA SER A 2 -12.57 -27.63 -30.61
C SER A 2 -12.20 -26.17 -30.41
N SER A 3 -13.00 -25.42 -29.67
CA SER A 3 -12.65 -24.04 -29.28
C SER A 3 -11.40 -24.11 -28.40
N THR A 4 -10.24 -23.93 -29.01
CA THR A 4 -8.99 -23.84 -28.26
C THR A 4 -9.11 -22.62 -27.36
N SER A 5 -9.14 -22.83 -26.04
CA SER A 5 -9.17 -21.78 -25.05
C SER A 5 -8.05 -20.76 -25.34
N LYS A 6 -8.40 -19.47 -25.40
CA LYS A 6 -7.44 -18.38 -25.62
C LYS A 6 -6.42 -18.26 -24.48
N HIS A 7 -6.72 -18.83 -23.32
CA HIS A 7 -5.90 -18.75 -22.11
C HIS A 7 -5.67 -20.13 -21.49
N PRO A 8 -4.52 -20.36 -20.83
CA PRO A 8 -4.27 -21.59 -20.10
C PRO A 8 -5.22 -21.71 -18.90
N LYS A 9 -5.72 -22.94 -18.63
CA LYS A 9 -6.61 -23.19 -17.47
C LYS A 9 -5.99 -22.77 -16.13
N GLY A 10 -4.67 -22.84 -16.00
CA GLY A 10 -3.94 -22.40 -14.82
C GLY A 10 -4.13 -20.91 -14.48
N LEU A 11 -4.42 -20.04 -15.46
CA LEU A 11 -4.70 -18.62 -15.21
C LEU A 11 -5.83 -18.43 -14.19
N LEU A 12 -6.93 -19.19 -14.34
CA LEU A 12 -8.09 -19.03 -13.46
C LEU A 12 -7.71 -19.31 -11.99
N PHE A 13 -7.00 -20.41 -11.75
CA PHE A 13 -6.58 -20.79 -10.40
C PHE A 13 -5.57 -19.79 -9.81
N LEU A 14 -4.59 -19.33 -10.61
CA LEU A 14 -3.64 -18.33 -10.14
C LEU A 14 -4.31 -16.99 -9.87
N ALA A 15 -5.26 -16.57 -10.71
CA ALA A 15 -6.03 -15.34 -10.51
C ALA A 15 -6.92 -15.42 -9.25
N PHE A 16 -7.58 -16.56 -8.99
CA PHE A 16 -8.36 -16.75 -7.76
C PHE A 16 -7.46 -16.84 -6.51
N THR A 17 -6.28 -17.45 -6.62
CA THR A 17 -5.29 -17.48 -5.53
C THR A 17 -4.85 -16.07 -5.17
N GLU A 18 -4.52 -15.26 -6.17
CA GLU A 18 -4.13 -13.86 -5.96
C GLU A 18 -5.30 -13.01 -5.43
N PHE A 19 -6.52 -13.25 -5.92
CA PHE A 19 -7.73 -12.60 -5.38
C PHE A 19 -7.84 -12.80 -3.88
N TRP A 20 -7.73 -14.05 -3.39
CA TRP A 20 -7.85 -14.35 -1.96
C TRP A 20 -6.68 -13.80 -1.14
N GLU A 21 -5.47 -13.83 -1.69
CA GLU A 21 -4.31 -13.22 -1.04
C GLU A 21 -4.48 -11.70 -0.92
N ARG A 22 -4.88 -11.04 -2.01
CA ARG A 22 -5.15 -9.61 -2.00
C ARG A 22 -6.34 -9.25 -1.11
N PHE A 23 -7.38 -10.06 -1.10
CA PHE A 23 -8.50 -9.95 -0.18
C PHE A 23 -8.00 -9.92 1.29
N GLY A 24 -7.22 -10.91 1.71
CA GLY A 24 -6.68 -10.95 3.08
C GLY A 24 -5.77 -9.77 3.40
N TYR A 25 -4.86 -9.43 2.49
CA TYR A 25 -3.93 -8.32 2.67
C TYR A 25 -4.64 -6.97 2.79
N TYR A 26 -5.55 -6.64 1.87
CA TYR A 26 -6.25 -5.36 1.90
C TYR A 26 -7.33 -5.30 2.98
N LEU A 27 -7.92 -6.42 3.36
CA LEU A 27 -8.81 -6.50 4.53
C LEU A 27 -8.05 -6.07 5.78
N MET A 28 -6.90 -6.69 6.03
CA MET A 28 -6.04 -6.34 7.17
C MET A 28 -5.59 -4.89 7.10
N ILE A 29 -5.04 -4.43 5.97
CA ILE A 29 -4.55 -3.06 5.80
C ILE A 29 -5.66 -2.03 6.01
N GLY A 30 -6.88 -2.31 5.53
CA GLY A 30 -8.03 -1.40 5.63
C GLY A 30 -8.42 -1.07 7.07
N ILE A 31 -8.27 -2.04 7.98
CA ILE A 31 -8.60 -1.86 9.40
C ILE A 31 -7.36 -1.70 10.30
N PHE A 32 -6.16 -1.89 9.79
CA PHE A 32 -4.94 -2.02 10.59
C PHE A 32 -4.62 -0.75 11.39
N PHE A 33 -4.69 0.42 10.75
CA PHE A 33 -4.45 1.68 11.43
C PHE A 33 -5.53 1.99 12.47
N LEU A 34 -6.79 1.74 12.12
CA LEU A 34 -7.92 1.91 13.04
C LEU A 34 -7.79 0.99 14.25
N TYR A 35 -7.45 -0.28 14.04
CA TYR A 35 -7.22 -1.24 15.13
C TYR A 35 -6.15 -0.78 16.12
N MET A 36 -5.04 -0.22 15.61
CA MET A 36 -3.98 0.31 16.47
C MET A 36 -4.42 1.55 17.27
N THR A 37 -5.27 2.40 16.70
CA THR A 37 -5.63 3.70 17.31
C THR A 37 -6.93 3.67 18.13
N THR A 38 -7.82 2.71 17.87
CA THR A 38 -9.07 2.51 18.62
C THR A 38 -8.80 2.14 20.08
N ASP A 39 -9.65 2.61 21.00
CA ASP A 39 -9.49 2.35 22.43
C ASP A 39 -9.49 0.83 22.76
N MET A 40 -8.74 0.46 23.78
CA MET A 40 -8.68 -0.92 24.27
C MET A 40 -10.06 -1.46 24.70
N LYS A 41 -10.95 -0.61 25.22
CA LYS A 41 -12.33 -1.00 25.56
C LYS A 41 -13.17 -1.37 24.33
N GLU A 42 -12.85 -0.78 23.19
CA GLU A 42 -13.49 -1.07 21.90
C GLU A 42 -12.74 -2.17 21.12
N GLY A 43 -11.76 -2.80 21.76
CA GLY A 43 -11.02 -3.93 21.22
C GLY A 43 -9.79 -3.58 20.39
N GLY A 44 -9.36 -2.30 20.36
CA GLY A 44 -8.11 -1.85 19.74
C GLY A 44 -6.92 -1.84 20.71
N PHE A 45 -5.80 -1.27 20.28
CA PHE A 45 -4.60 -1.09 21.11
C PHE A 45 -4.54 0.28 21.83
N GLY A 46 -5.35 1.24 21.44
CA GLY A 46 -5.36 2.59 22.02
C GLY A 46 -4.09 3.42 21.76
N TRP A 47 -3.26 3.01 20.78
CA TRP A 47 -2.02 3.71 20.48
C TRP A 47 -2.28 5.13 19.95
N GLU A 48 -1.28 5.97 20.09
CA GLU A 48 -1.27 7.29 19.47
C GLU A 48 -1.10 7.17 17.94
N ASN A 49 -1.65 8.13 17.22
CA ASN A 49 -1.53 8.19 15.75
C ASN A 49 -0.07 8.12 15.29
N ALA A 50 0.85 8.77 16.03
CA ALA A 50 2.27 8.79 15.72
C ALA A 50 2.90 7.39 15.80
N LYS A 51 2.64 6.62 16.88
CA LYS A 51 3.12 5.23 17.03
C LYS A 51 2.51 4.34 15.96
N ALA A 52 1.19 4.44 15.75
CA ALA A 52 0.48 3.64 14.77
C ALA A 52 0.98 3.92 13.33
N ALA A 53 1.21 5.18 12.97
CA ALA A 53 1.73 5.56 11.65
C ALA A 53 3.16 5.05 11.41
N ASP A 54 4.01 5.07 12.43
CA ASP A 54 5.37 4.55 12.34
C ASP A 54 5.40 3.03 12.13
N VAL A 55 4.60 2.29 12.90
CA VAL A 55 4.44 0.83 12.75
C VAL A 55 3.85 0.48 11.37
N PHE A 56 2.81 1.20 10.95
CA PHE A 56 2.18 1.01 9.64
C PHE A 56 3.19 1.22 8.49
N GLY A 57 3.92 2.34 8.52
CA GLY A 57 4.93 2.66 7.51
C GLY A 57 6.06 1.64 7.47
N THR A 58 6.55 1.19 8.63
CA THR A 58 7.59 0.16 8.74
C THR A 58 7.12 -1.18 8.18
N PHE A 59 5.93 -1.61 8.58
CA PHE A 59 5.34 -2.86 8.10
C PHE A 59 5.22 -2.88 6.57
N ILE A 60 4.60 -1.85 5.99
CA ILE A 60 4.44 -1.78 4.53
C ILE A 60 5.80 -1.66 3.82
N ALA A 61 6.75 -0.92 4.37
CA ALA A 61 8.09 -0.83 3.81
C ALA A 61 8.75 -2.22 3.72
N CYS A 62 8.70 -3.00 4.79
CA CYS A 62 9.25 -4.36 4.83
C CYS A 62 8.52 -5.32 3.88
N VAL A 63 7.19 -5.23 3.79
CA VAL A 63 6.36 -6.01 2.84
C VAL A 63 6.77 -5.78 1.39
N TYR A 64 7.21 -4.57 1.02
CA TYR A 64 7.68 -4.26 -0.34
C TYR A 64 9.17 -4.55 -0.56
N LEU A 65 9.94 -4.75 0.51
CA LEU A 65 11.36 -5.10 0.43
C LEU A 65 11.58 -6.61 0.25
N THR A 66 10.84 -7.44 0.99
CA THR A 66 11.04 -8.91 1.06
C THR A 66 10.77 -9.69 -0.24
N PRO A 67 9.88 -9.27 -1.17
CA PRO A 67 9.62 -9.98 -2.42
C PRO A 67 10.87 -10.24 -3.26
N PHE A 68 11.85 -9.33 -3.22
CA PHE A 68 13.10 -9.53 -3.93
C PHE A 68 13.88 -10.75 -3.39
N ILE A 69 13.95 -10.88 -2.06
CA ILE A 69 14.65 -11.98 -1.41
C ILE A 69 13.92 -13.31 -1.66
N GLY A 70 12.60 -13.33 -1.49
CA GLY A 70 11.78 -14.52 -1.68
C GLY A 70 11.78 -15.03 -3.11
N GLY A 71 11.80 -14.11 -4.11
CA GLY A 71 11.95 -14.46 -5.51
C GLY A 71 13.29 -15.14 -5.81
N LEU A 72 14.40 -14.57 -5.32
CA LEU A 72 15.72 -15.18 -5.48
C LEU A 72 15.81 -16.56 -4.83
N MET A 73 15.24 -16.74 -3.64
CA MET A 73 15.24 -18.04 -2.96
C MET A 73 14.42 -19.08 -3.73
N ALA A 74 13.31 -18.68 -4.33
CA ALA A 74 12.50 -19.55 -5.17
C ALA A 74 13.24 -19.98 -6.44
N ASP A 75 13.88 -19.03 -7.14
CA ASP A 75 14.66 -19.30 -8.35
C ASP A 75 15.82 -20.28 -8.08
N MET A 76 16.54 -20.07 -6.97
CA MET A 76 17.78 -20.80 -6.68
C MET A 76 17.57 -22.19 -6.04
N LYS A 77 16.61 -22.32 -5.11
CA LYS A 77 16.53 -23.52 -4.24
C LYS A 77 15.12 -24.09 -4.08
N LEU A 78 14.11 -23.23 -3.80
CA LEU A 78 12.83 -23.69 -3.29
C LEU A 78 11.83 -24.09 -4.42
N GLY A 79 11.91 -23.42 -5.57
CA GLY A 79 10.89 -23.48 -6.63
C GLY A 79 9.66 -22.61 -6.30
N TYR A 80 8.92 -22.26 -7.34
CA TYR A 80 7.81 -21.31 -7.22
C TYR A 80 6.64 -21.86 -6.42
N ARG A 81 6.25 -23.13 -6.67
CA ARG A 81 5.09 -23.75 -6.00
C ARG A 81 5.28 -23.89 -4.51
N PHE A 82 6.47 -24.33 -4.07
CA PHE A 82 6.79 -24.42 -2.64
C PHE A 82 6.79 -23.03 -1.99
N SER A 83 7.41 -22.04 -2.64
CA SER A 83 7.48 -20.68 -2.13
C SER A 83 6.11 -20.03 -2.01
N ILE A 84 5.22 -20.17 -3.01
CA ILE A 84 3.84 -19.67 -2.97
C ILE A 84 3.07 -20.33 -1.81
N THR A 85 3.17 -21.66 -1.68
CA THR A 85 2.49 -22.42 -0.61
C THR A 85 2.98 -21.97 0.77
N LEU A 86 4.29 -21.93 0.98
CA LEU A 86 4.91 -21.49 2.25
C LEU A 86 4.50 -20.06 2.58
N GLY A 87 4.62 -19.16 1.60
CA GLY A 87 4.24 -17.76 1.75
C GLY A 87 2.77 -17.58 2.14
N GLY A 88 1.88 -18.30 1.46
CA GLY A 88 0.45 -18.26 1.75
C GLY A 88 0.09 -18.78 3.14
N ILE A 89 0.69 -19.89 3.55
CA ILE A 89 0.49 -20.44 4.90
C ILE A 89 0.98 -19.46 5.97
N LEU A 90 2.19 -18.90 5.80
CA LEU A 90 2.73 -17.92 6.74
C LEU A 90 1.84 -16.68 6.84
N MET A 91 1.37 -16.13 5.71
CA MET A 91 0.46 -14.99 5.73
C MET A 91 -0.86 -15.33 6.43
N GLY A 92 -1.45 -16.48 6.14
CA GLY A 92 -2.68 -16.94 6.79
C GLY A 92 -2.53 -17.06 8.31
N ILE A 93 -1.44 -17.66 8.79
CA ILE A 93 -1.11 -17.75 10.21
C ILE A 93 -0.90 -16.34 10.80
N GLY A 94 -0.18 -15.46 10.09
CA GLY A 94 0.05 -14.08 10.52
C GLY A 94 -1.27 -13.31 10.72
N TYR A 95 -2.22 -13.41 9.77
CA TYR A 95 -3.53 -12.76 9.93
C TYR A 95 -4.29 -13.34 11.13
N CYS A 96 -4.32 -14.66 11.31
CA CYS A 96 -4.98 -15.26 12.48
C CYS A 96 -4.31 -14.83 13.80
N LEU A 97 -2.99 -14.63 13.82
CA LEU A 97 -2.26 -14.23 15.02
C LEU A 97 -2.62 -12.79 15.46
N LEU A 98 -3.02 -11.91 14.52
CA LEU A 98 -3.51 -10.56 14.85
C LEU A 98 -4.80 -10.58 15.68
N SER A 99 -5.55 -11.68 15.72
CA SER A 99 -6.73 -11.82 16.58
C SER A 99 -6.38 -11.93 18.06
N ILE A 100 -5.12 -12.22 18.40
CA ILE A 100 -4.62 -12.25 19.77
C ILE A 100 -4.21 -10.82 20.16
N ARG A 101 -4.92 -10.24 21.16
CA ARG A 101 -4.76 -8.83 21.58
C ARG A 101 -3.57 -8.61 22.49
N GLU A 102 -2.42 -9.15 22.13
CA GLU A 102 -1.16 -9.04 22.87
C GLU A 102 -0.07 -8.44 21.97
N GLU A 103 0.75 -7.53 22.50
CA GLU A 103 1.81 -6.87 21.70
C GLU A 103 2.78 -7.88 21.08
N TRP A 104 3.15 -8.95 21.80
CA TRP A 104 4.04 -9.99 21.25
C TRP A 104 3.42 -10.70 20.05
N ALA A 105 2.12 -11.02 20.09
CA ALA A 105 1.40 -11.66 19.00
C ALA A 105 1.28 -10.72 17.81
N PHE A 106 0.99 -9.45 18.07
CA PHE A 106 0.92 -8.39 17.07
C PHE A 106 2.23 -8.28 16.28
N PHE A 107 3.37 -8.05 16.94
CA PHE A 107 4.65 -7.90 16.24
C PHE A 107 5.12 -9.20 15.59
N THR A 108 4.88 -10.35 16.21
CA THR A 108 5.17 -11.67 15.61
C THR A 108 4.37 -11.87 14.34
N SER A 109 3.07 -11.51 14.33
CA SER A 109 2.22 -11.60 13.14
C SER A 109 2.76 -10.76 11.99
N LEU A 110 3.18 -9.51 12.27
CA LEU A 110 3.78 -8.63 11.27
C LEU A 110 5.03 -9.26 10.65
N GLY A 111 5.93 -9.81 11.48
CA GLY A 111 7.14 -10.48 11.02
C GLY A 111 6.84 -11.68 10.11
N ILE A 112 5.91 -12.54 10.52
CA ILE A 112 5.48 -13.72 9.75
C ILE A 112 4.85 -13.29 8.41
N MET A 113 3.99 -12.26 8.41
CA MET A 113 3.38 -11.74 7.19
C MET A 113 4.40 -11.13 6.22
N ILE A 114 5.39 -10.39 6.72
CA ILE A 114 6.47 -9.82 5.92
C ILE A 114 7.24 -10.93 5.20
N ILE A 115 7.61 -12.00 5.91
CA ILE A 115 8.30 -13.15 5.35
C ILE A 115 7.40 -13.88 4.35
N GLY A 116 6.14 -14.13 4.71
CA GLY A 116 5.15 -14.81 3.88
C GLY A 116 4.91 -14.09 2.56
N ASN A 117 4.69 -12.77 2.59
CA ASN A 117 4.50 -11.96 1.39
C ASN A 117 5.75 -11.97 0.49
N GLY A 118 6.94 -12.00 1.10
CA GLY A 118 8.20 -12.12 0.36
C GLY A 118 8.25 -13.39 -0.48
N PHE A 119 7.82 -14.53 0.05
CA PHE A 119 7.76 -15.80 -0.69
C PHE A 119 6.59 -15.90 -1.66
N PHE A 120 5.47 -15.29 -1.38
CA PHE A 120 4.25 -15.43 -2.18
C PHE A 120 4.28 -14.55 -3.44
N LYS A 121 4.37 -13.24 -3.23
CA LYS A 121 4.06 -12.22 -4.24
C LYS A 121 4.89 -12.28 -5.53
N PRO A 122 6.23 -12.41 -5.50
CA PRO A 122 7.03 -12.45 -6.73
C PRO A 122 6.79 -13.75 -7.50
N ASN A 123 6.55 -14.84 -6.79
CA ASN A 123 6.56 -16.18 -7.34
C ASN A 123 5.28 -16.55 -8.08
N ILE A 124 4.12 -16.08 -7.61
CA ILE A 124 2.85 -16.31 -8.31
C ILE A 124 2.82 -15.58 -9.66
N SER A 125 3.32 -14.36 -9.72
CA SER A 125 3.42 -13.58 -10.98
C SER A 125 4.41 -14.22 -11.96
N THR A 126 5.52 -14.77 -11.46
CA THR A 126 6.51 -15.48 -12.28
C THR A 126 5.93 -16.78 -12.82
N LEU A 127 5.22 -17.55 -11.99
CA LEU A 127 4.57 -18.80 -12.41
C LEU A 127 3.51 -18.54 -13.48
N LEU A 128 2.73 -17.45 -13.35
CA LEU A 128 1.81 -16.99 -14.39
C LEU A 128 2.54 -16.68 -15.69
N GLY A 129 3.64 -15.93 -15.61
CA GLY A 129 4.47 -15.61 -16.79
C GLY A 129 4.99 -16.85 -17.51
N ASN A 130 5.38 -17.87 -16.75
CA ASN A 130 5.86 -19.13 -17.31
C ASN A 130 4.77 -19.91 -18.05
N LEU A 131 3.51 -19.85 -17.60
CA LEU A 131 2.37 -20.46 -18.32
C LEU A 131 2.18 -19.87 -19.73
N TYR A 132 2.50 -18.60 -19.92
CA TYR A 132 2.40 -17.93 -21.20
C TYR A 132 3.67 -18.00 -22.06
N ASN A 133 4.69 -18.73 -21.64
CA ASN A 133 5.85 -19.05 -22.48
C ASN A 133 5.54 -20.18 -23.48
N ASP A 134 4.43 -20.93 -23.30
CA ASP A 134 3.92 -21.86 -24.31
C ASP A 134 3.53 -21.10 -25.58
N PRO A 135 4.05 -21.49 -26.78
CA PRO A 135 3.73 -20.85 -28.06
C PRO A 135 2.23 -20.67 -28.32
N LYS A 136 1.41 -21.60 -27.83
CA LYS A 136 -0.05 -21.59 -27.96
C LYS A 136 -0.72 -20.37 -27.27
N TYR A 137 -0.13 -19.85 -26.21
CA TYR A 137 -0.73 -18.81 -25.37
C TYR A 137 0.06 -17.49 -25.39
N LYS A 138 1.24 -17.48 -26.00
CA LYS A 138 2.20 -16.37 -25.95
C LYS A 138 1.59 -15.03 -26.37
N ASP A 139 0.78 -15.01 -27.40
CA ASP A 139 0.16 -13.79 -27.96
C ASP A 139 -0.90 -13.18 -27.00
N ASN A 140 -1.44 -13.99 -26.07
CA ASN A 140 -2.44 -13.54 -25.10
C ASN A 140 -1.84 -13.24 -23.71
N LYS A 141 -0.51 -13.15 -23.58
CA LYS A 141 0.18 -12.95 -22.31
C LYS A 141 -0.27 -11.65 -21.63
N ASP A 142 -0.31 -10.55 -22.36
CA ASP A 142 -0.71 -9.25 -21.80
C ASP A 142 -2.17 -9.25 -21.31
N THR A 143 -3.06 -9.88 -22.07
CA THR A 143 -4.46 -10.04 -21.66
C THR A 143 -4.58 -10.90 -20.41
N GLY A 144 -3.77 -11.96 -20.30
CA GLY A 144 -3.71 -12.81 -19.10
C GLY A 144 -3.25 -12.07 -17.86
N TYR A 145 -2.22 -11.24 -17.98
CA TYR A 145 -1.79 -10.37 -16.88
C TYR A 145 -2.84 -9.32 -16.51
N ASN A 146 -3.57 -8.77 -17.47
CA ASN A 146 -4.67 -7.84 -17.20
C ASN A 146 -5.81 -8.51 -16.41
N LEU A 147 -6.18 -9.74 -16.75
CA LEU A 147 -7.17 -10.51 -16.00
C LEU A 147 -6.69 -10.82 -14.57
N PHE A 148 -5.43 -11.18 -14.43
CA PHE A 148 -4.79 -11.40 -13.14
C PHE A 148 -4.77 -10.11 -12.30
N TYR A 149 -4.43 -8.97 -12.89
CA TYR A 149 -4.44 -7.67 -12.23
C TYR A 149 -5.86 -7.22 -11.83
N MET A 150 -6.87 -7.55 -12.66
CA MET A 150 -8.27 -7.27 -12.32
C MET A 150 -8.70 -8.06 -11.08
N SER A 151 -8.28 -9.32 -10.92
CA SER A 151 -8.59 -10.11 -9.73
C SER A 151 -8.04 -9.49 -8.44
N ILE A 152 -6.85 -8.88 -8.49
CA ILE A 152 -6.26 -8.11 -7.39
C ILE A 152 -7.20 -6.99 -6.94
N ASN A 153 -7.67 -6.18 -7.88
CA ASN A 153 -8.48 -5.00 -7.55
C ASN A 153 -9.90 -5.37 -7.11
N ILE A 154 -10.47 -6.45 -7.66
CA ILE A 154 -11.76 -6.97 -7.19
C ILE A 154 -11.63 -7.45 -5.73
N GLY A 155 -10.57 -8.20 -5.39
CA GLY A 155 -10.29 -8.61 -4.01
C GLY A 155 -10.14 -7.42 -3.07
N ALA A 156 -9.36 -6.42 -3.48
CA ALA A 156 -9.15 -5.19 -2.71
C ALA A 156 -10.41 -4.33 -2.55
N PHE A 157 -11.34 -4.37 -3.50
CA PHE A 157 -12.60 -3.64 -3.40
C PHE A 157 -13.55 -4.28 -2.37
N PHE A 158 -13.77 -5.59 -2.46
CA PHE A 158 -14.75 -6.28 -1.62
C PHE A 158 -14.26 -6.53 -0.19
N CYS A 159 -12.97 -6.59 0.06
CA CYS A 159 -12.40 -6.96 1.35
C CYS A 159 -12.86 -6.07 2.50
N ASN A 160 -12.97 -4.74 2.29
CA ASN A 160 -13.34 -3.81 3.36
C ASN A 160 -14.83 -3.91 3.75
N PHE A 161 -15.71 -4.36 2.84
CA PHE A 161 -17.10 -4.68 3.20
C PHE A 161 -17.16 -5.89 4.13
N ILE A 162 -16.32 -6.90 3.90
CA ILE A 162 -16.23 -8.06 4.79
C ILE A 162 -15.53 -7.66 6.10
N ALA A 163 -14.53 -6.78 6.06
CA ALA A 163 -13.89 -6.23 7.25
C ALA A 163 -14.91 -5.52 8.15
N ALA A 164 -15.72 -4.62 7.60
CA ALA A 164 -16.77 -3.90 8.31
C ALA A 164 -17.81 -4.86 8.89
N PHE A 165 -18.30 -5.82 8.08
CA PHE A 165 -19.24 -6.84 8.53
C PHE A 165 -18.71 -7.64 9.73
N MET A 166 -17.48 -8.14 9.62
CA MET A 166 -16.89 -8.97 10.68
C MET A 166 -16.62 -8.13 11.94
N ARG A 167 -16.07 -6.93 11.79
CA ARG A 167 -15.77 -6.03 12.91
C ARG A 167 -17.04 -5.59 13.66
N ILE A 168 -18.06 -5.17 12.94
CA ILE A 168 -19.29 -4.66 13.55
C ILE A 168 -20.07 -5.77 14.23
N LYS A 169 -20.15 -6.95 13.61
CA LYS A 169 -20.95 -8.06 14.13
C LYS A 169 -20.22 -8.88 15.17
N TYR A 170 -18.92 -9.13 15.00
CA TYR A 170 -18.17 -10.10 15.81
C TYR A 170 -16.93 -9.49 16.49
N GLY A 171 -16.49 -8.30 16.11
CA GLY A 171 -15.30 -7.61 16.62
C GLY A 171 -14.07 -7.75 15.74
N TRP A 172 -13.01 -7.05 16.14
CA TRP A 172 -11.74 -6.95 15.41
C TRP A 172 -11.09 -8.32 15.15
N ASP A 173 -11.14 -9.19 16.14
CA ASP A 173 -10.51 -10.52 16.10
C ASP A 173 -11.03 -11.33 14.91
N TRP A 174 -12.34 -11.32 14.72
CA TRP A 174 -12.99 -12.05 13.63
C TRP A 174 -12.71 -11.42 12.26
N ALA A 175 -12.49 -10.12 12.19
CA ALA A 175 -12.06 -9.50 10.94
C ALA A 175 -10.68 -10.01 10.50
N PHE A 176 -9.72 -10.13 11.43
CA PHE A 176 -8.41 -10.72 11.12
C PHE A 176 -8.48 -12.22 10.83
N ILE A 177 -9.31 -12.97 11.55
CA ILE A 177 -9.55 -14.38 11.26
C ILE A 177 -10.14 -14.55 9.84
N ALA A 178 -11.06 -13.68 9.42
CA ALA A 178 -11.61 -13.71 8.06
C ALA A 178 -10.53 -13.48 6.98
N ALA A 179 -9.56 -12.58 7.23
CA ALA A 179 -8.40 -12.41 6.36
C ALA A 179 -7.57 -13.69 6.27
N GLY A 180 -7.33 -14.36 7.41
CA GLY A 180 -6.61 -15.63 7.49
C GLY A 180 -7.33 -16.77 6.76
N ILE A 181 -8.64 -16.91 6.96
CA ILE A 181 -9.47 -17.89 6.25
C ILE A 181 -9.40 -17.64 4.75
N GLY A 182 -9.57 -16.39 4.29
CA GLY A 182 -9.44 -16.02 2.90
C GLY A 182 -8.09 -16.46 2.33
N MET A 183 -7.00 -16.23 3.05
CA MET A 183 -5.66 -16.66 2.63
C MET A 183 -5.54 -18.19 2.51
N PHE A 184 -6.08 -18.95 3.47
CA PHE A 184 -6.09 -20.42 3.40
C PHE A 184 -6.95 -20.94 2.25
N VAL A 185 -8.08 -20.30 1.94
CA VAL A 185 -8.88 -20.60 0.74
C VAL A 185 -8.04 -20.37 -0.53
N GLY A 186 -7.24 -19.30 -0.56
CA GLY A 186 -6.29 -19.03 -1.62
C GLY A 186 -5.25 -20.15 -1.78
N VAL A 187 -4.66 -20.63 -0.69
CA VAL A 187 -3.69 -21.75 -0.70
C VAL A 187 -4.35 -23.05 -1.19
N ILE A 188 -5.56 -23.35 -0.74
CA ILE A 188 -6.32 -24.53 -1.19
C ILE A 188 -6.62 -24.41 -2.69
N THR A 189 -7.06 -23.23 -3.15
CA THR A 189 -7.30 -22.97 -4.58
C THR A 189 -6.02 -23.19 -5.39
N PHE A 190 -4.89 -22.74 -4.88
CA PHE A 190 -3.58 -22.96 -5.50
C PHE A 190 -3.27 -24.46 -5.60
N TRP A 191 -3.50 -25.24 -4.55
CA TRP A 191 -3.24 -26.68 -4.58
C TRP A 191 -4.16 -27.42 -5.55
N ILE A 192 -5.44 -27.09 -5.60
CA ILE A 192 -6.40 -27.67 -6.56
C ILE A 192 -5.95 -27.37 -8.01
N GLY A 193 -5.45 -26.16 -8.27
CA GLY A 193 -4.96 -25.76 -9.59
C GLY A 193 -3.60 -26.34 -9.98
N MET A 194 -2.86 -26.97 -9.07
CA MET A 194 -1.48 -27.41 -9.25
C MET A 194 -1.24 -28.29 -10.50
N PRO A 195 -2.15 -29.21 -10.89
CA PRO A 195 -1.98 -30.00 -12.12
C PRO A 195 -1.84 -29.15 -13.39
N HIS A 196 -2.38 -27.93 -13.40
CA HIS A 196 -2.39 -27.06 -14.57
C HIS A 196 -1.11 -26.22 -14.75
N TYR A 197 -0.23 -26.14 -13.73
CA TYR A 197 1.01 -25.33 -13.81
C TYR A 197 2.25 -26.00 -13.20
N LYS A 198 2.13 -27.25 -12.70
CA LYS A 198 3.32 -27.97 -12.19
C LYS A 198 4.42 -28.15 -13.25
N HIS A 199 4.05 -28.22 -14.53
CA HIS A 199 4.97 -28.42 -15.65
C HIS A 199 5.81 -27.17 -15.97
N VAL A 200 5.38 -25.99 -15.54
CA VAL A 200 6.09 -24.71 -15.74
C VAL A 200 6.81 -24.20 -14.49
N ASP A 201 6.80 -24.99 -13.41
CA ASP A 201 7.57 -24.73 -12.18
C ASP A 201 9.04 -25.16 -12.40
N VAL A 202 9.69 -24.51 -13.34
CA VAL A 202 11.08 -24.80 -13.69
C VAL A 202 11.98 -23.87 -12.90
N ARG A 203 12.87 -24.45 -12.10
CA ARG A 203 13.92 -23.70 -11.40
C ARG A 203 14.85 -23.08 -12.45
N LYS A 204 15.05 -21.78 -12.36
CA LYS A 204 16.03 -21.08 -13.17
C LYS A 204 17.34 -21.08 -12.37
N GLU A 205 18.25 -21.97 -12.69
CA GLU A 205 19.60 -21.84 -12.16
C GLU A 205 20.18 -20.49 -12.62
N PRO A 206 20.70 -19.67 -11.68
CA PRO A 206 21.38 -18.44 -12.05
C PRO A 206 22.51 -18.78 -13.02
N LYS A 207 22.61 -18.03 -14.12
CA LYS A 207 23.74 -18.19 -15.02
C LYS A 207 25.04 -18.04 -14.21
N PRO A 208 26.10 -18.74 -14.57
CA PRO A 208 27.39 -18.63 -13.86
C PRO A 208 27.86 -17.18 -13.69
N GLU A 209 27.54 -16.32 -14.65
CA GLU A 209 27.85 -14.89 -14.68
C GLU A 209 27.06 -14.08 -13.61
N ASP A 210 25.86 -14.54 -13.22
CA ASP A 210 25.00 -13.83 -12.26
C ASP A 210 25.30 -14.20 -10.80
N LYS A 211 25.88 -15.39 -10.56
CA LYS A 211 26.18 -15.90 -9.20
C LYS A 211 27.03 -14.93 -8.36
N PRO A 212 28.11 -14.32 -8.88
CA PRO A 212 28.91 -13.39 -8.09
C PRO A 212 28.15 -12.13 -7.67
N VAL A 213 27.27 -11.62 -8.55
CA VAL A 213 26.49 -10.40 -8.30
C VAL A 213 25.41 -10.66 -7.26
N ILE A 214 24.72 -11.79 -7.37
CA ILE A 214 23.70 -12.23 -6.40
C ILE A 214 24.35 -12.46 -5.02
N MET A 215 25.50 -13.15 -4.97
CA MET A 215 26.20 -13.38 -3.70
C MET A 215 26.66 -12.07 -3.06
N ARG A 216 27.13 -11.11 -3.86
CA ARG A 216 27.49 -9.77 -3.38
C ARG A 216 26.27 -9.06 -2.80
N PHE A 217 25.13 -9.14 -3.47
CA PHE A 217 23.89 -8.55 -2.98
C PHE A 217 23.41 -9.17 -1.66
N LEU A 218 23.45 -10.49 -1.52
CA LEU A 218 23.11 -11.17 -0.26
C LEU A 218 24.04 -10.76 0.90
N LYS A 219 25.33 -10.56 0.63
CA LYS A 219 26.29 -10.02 1.62
C LYS A 219 25.90 -8.58 2.02
N VAL A 220 25.49 -7.75 1.05
CA VAL A 220 25.04 -6.38 1.32
C VAL A 220 23.78 -6.38 2.18
N LEU A 221 22.84 -7.28 1.95
CA LEU A 221 21.64 -7.41 2.81
C LEU A 221 22.02 -7.82 4.24
N ALA A 222 22.97 -8.73 4.42
CA ALA A 222 23.45 -9.10 5.75
C ALA A 222 24.10 -7.89 6.46
N ILE A 223 24.90 -7.09 5.75
CA ILE A 223 25.47 -5.84 6.26
C ILE A 223 24.35 -4.84 6.58
N ALA A 224 23.31 -4.73 5.73
CA ALA A 224 22.16 -3.86 5.95
C ALA A 224 21.42 -4.19 7.26
N VAL A 225 21.27 -5.47 7.59
CA VAL A 225 20.71 -5.88 8.89
C VAL A 225 21.59 -5.38 10.05
N GLY A 226 22.91 -5.46 9.95
CA GLY A 226 23.81 -4.91 10.97
C GLY A 226 23.70 -3.39 11.10
N PHE A 227 23.67 -2.68 9.99
CA PHE A 227 23.45 -1.22 9.99
C PHE A 227 22.07 -0.87 10.55
N GLY A 228 21.04 -1.63 10.20
CA GLY A 228 19.71 -1.45 10.75
C GLY A 228 19.66 -1.64 12.27
N ALA A 229 20.37 -2.64 12.80
CA ALA A 229 20.52 -2.83 14.23
C ALA A 229 21.24 -1.64 14.90
N ILE A 230 22.33 -1.15 14.28
CA ILE A 230 23.00 0.06 14.77
C ILE A 230 22.03 1.24 14.84
N GLY A 231 21.27 1.51 13.76
CA GLY A 231 20.29 2.59 13.74
C GLY A 231 19.19 2.42 14.78
N TRP A 232 18.75 1.18 15.02
CA TRP A 232 17.72 0.87 16.01
C TRP A 232 18.15 1.15 17.46
N PHE A 233 19.41 0.92 17.78
CA PHE A 233 19.94 1.06 19.13
C PHE A 233 20.71 2.38 19.36
N ILE A 234 20.64 3.35 18.45
CA ILE A 234 21.22 4.67 18.68
C ILE A 234 20.47 5.36 19.83
N PRO A 235 21.17 5.84 20.87
CA PRO A 235 20.57 6.69 21.88
C PRO A 235 20.02 7.98 21.24
N ASP A 236 18.88 8.45 21.69
CA ASP A 236 18.25 9.68 21.19
C ASP A 236 18.01 9.67 19.65
N THR A 237 16.90 9.16 19.24
CA THR A 237 16.53 8.95 17.82
C THR A 237 16.86 10.15 16.91
N ILE A 238 17.53 9.89 15.78
CA ILE A 238 17.94 10.92 14.81
C ILE A 238 16.73 11.38 13.96
N PHE A 239 15.94 10.41 13.48
CA PHE A 239 14.79 10.65 12.59
C PHE A 239 13.45 10.45 13.31
N GLY A 240 13.46 10.48 14.64
CA GLY A 240 12.28 10.54 15.49
C GLY A 240 11.63 9.21 15.86
N SER A 241 12.22 8.06 15.49
CA SER A 241 11.88 6.73 16.01
C SER A 241 12.96 5.71 15.67
N ASP A 242 13.17 4.73 16.57
CA ASP A 242 14.14 3.65 16.39
C ASP A 242 13.90 2.87 15.10
N SER A 243 12.65 2.63 14.76
CA SER A 243 12.28 1.92 13.54
C SER A 243 12.63 2.71 12.27
N THR A 244 12.54 4.06 12.30
CA THR A 244 12.92 4.92 11.19
C THR A 244 14.44 4.96 11.05
N ASP A 245 15.14 5.13 12.16
CA ASP A 245 16.59 5.14 12.19
C ASP A 245 17.15 3.79 11.72
N GLY A 246 16.64 2.68 12.25
CA GLY A 246 17.02 1.35 11.83
C GLY A 246 16.80 1.12 10.34
N PHE A 247 15.65 1.52 9.80
CA PHE A 247 15.35 1.35 8.38
C PHE A 247 16.25 2.21 7.48
N LEU A 248 16.45 3.49 7.82
CA LEU A 248 17.28 4.40 7.02
C LEU A 248 18.76 3.99 7.06
N PHE A 249 19.27 3.58 8.22
CA PHE A 249 20.63 3.03 8.34
C PHE A 249 20.79 1.76 7.50
N ALA A 250 19.81 0.86 7.51
CA ALA A 250 19.83 -0.34 6.65
C ALA A 250 19.87 0.00 5.15
N CYS A 251 19.32 1.14 4.73
CA CYS A 251 19.38 1.58 3.34
C CYS A 251 20.78 2.01 2.89
N ILE A 252 21.67 2.44 3.80
CA ILE A 252 23.00 2.98 3.47
C ILE A 252 23.84 1.97 2.67
N PRO A 253 24.11 0.73 3.15
CA PRO A 253 24.91 -0.24 2.38
C PRO A 253 24.21 -0.67 1.09
N VAL A 254 22.90 -0.65 1.03
CA VAL A 254 22.16 -0.99 -0.19
C VAL A 254 22.31 0.12 -1.24
N ILE A 255 22.20 1.40 -0.86
CA ILE A 255 22.45 2.54 -1.75
C ILE A 255 23.91 2.54 -2.22
N TYR A 256 24.86 2.24 -1.33
CA TYR A 256 26.26 2.09 -1.71
C TYR A 256 26.45 0.98 -2.75
N PHE A 257 25.80 -0.17 -2.57
CA PHE A 257 25.84 -1.26 -3.54
C PHE A 257 25.34 -0.81 -4.92
N TYR A 258 24.18 -0.13 -5.00
CA TYR A 258 23.68 0.42 -6.26
C TYR A 258 24.64 1.44 -6.88
N SER A 259 25.35 2.24 -6.07
CA SER A 259 26.40 3.14 -6.57
C SER A 259 27.57 2.39 -7.19
N THR A 260 27.94 1.21 -6.65
CA THR A 260 29.01 0.37 -7.24
C THR A 260 28.59 -0.24 -8.58
N ILE A 261 27.30 -0.61 -8.74
CA ILE A 261 26.76 -1.06 -10.01
C ILE A 261 26.86 0.06 -11.05
N TYR A 262 26.46 1.27 -10.71
CA TYR A 262 26.57 2.43 -11.61
C TYR A 262 28.02 2.65 -12.08
N LYS A 263 29.00 2.56 -11.16
CA LYS A 263 30.43 2.71 -11.49
C LYS A 263 30.96 1.59 -12.39
N SER A 264 30.38 0.40 -12.33
CA SER A 264 30.79 -0.75 -13.16
C SER A 264 30.16 -0.77 -14.56
N CYS A 265 29.22 0.13 -14.84
CA CYS A 265 28.57 0.27 -16.15
C CYS A 265 29.48 1.00 -17.13
N ASN A 266 29.37 0.64 -18.43
CA ASN A 266 29.96 1.42 -19.51
C ASN A 266 29.23 2.76 -19.70
N GLU A 267 29.75 3.68 -20.56
CA GLU A 267 29.20 5.05 -20.71
C GLU A 267 27.77 5.07 -21.23
N GLU A 268 27.35 4.11 -22.06
CA GLU A 268 25.98 3.99 -22.54
C GLU A 268 25.04 3.47 -21.45
N GLU A 269 25.46 2.41 -20.77
CA GLU A 269 24.74 1.85 -19.63
C GLU A 269 24.57 2.87 -18.48
N LYS A 270 25.59 3.68 -18.19
CA LYS A 270 25.54 4.75 -17.18
C LYS A 270 24.42 5.75 -17.46
N LYS A 271 24.17 6.07 -18.73
CA LYS A 271 23.05 6.97 -19.10
C LYS A 271 21.70 6.35 -18.69
N SER A 272 21.48 5.08 -19.02
CA SER A 272 20.25 4.35 -18.71
C SER A 272 20.08 4.12 -17.22
N VAL A 273 21.12 3.62 -16.53
CA VAL A 273 21.11 3.34 -15.08
C VAL A 273 20.96 4.63 -14.28
N GLY A 274 21.67 5.70 -14.64
CA GLY A 274 21.52 7.00 -14.00
C GLY A 274 20.11 7.59 -14.16
N THR A 275 19.50 7.40 -15.33
CA THR A 275 18.11 7.77 -15.59
C THR A 275 17.17 7.02 -14.66
N MET A 276 17.33 5.70 -14.51
CA MET A 276 16.52 4.90 -13.59
C MET A 276 16.67 5.34 -12.14
N TYR A 277 17.91 5.57 -11.66
CA TYR A 277 18.14 6.02 -10.28
C TYR A 277 17.51 7.37 -9.99
N THR A 278 17.56 8.28 -10.96
CA THR A 278 16.87 9.57 -10.83
C THR A 278 15.36 9.39 -10.67
N ILE A 279 14.76 8.52 -11.50
CA ILE A 279 13.32 8.25 -11.41
C ILE A 279 12.99 7.51 -10.11
N PHE A 280 13.83 6.59 -9.63
CA PHE A 280 13.64 5.94 -8.32
C PHE A 280 13.58 6.97 -7.19
N GLY A 281 14.49 7.95 -7.18
CA GLY A 281 14.47 9.03 -6.21
C GLY A 281 13.18 9.87 -6.24
N ILE A 282 12.70 10.21 -7.45
CA ILE A 282 11.46 10.97 -7.64
C ILE A 282 10.24 10.17 -7.18
N VAL A 283 10.19 8.89 -7.51
CA VAL A 283 9.04 8.01 -7.21
C VAL A 283 8.93 7.69 -5.71
N ILE A 284 10.02 7.78 -4.94
CA ILE A 284 9.97 7.71 -3.47
C ILE A 284 8.97 8.72 -2.92
N ILE A 285 9.01 9.97 -3.41
CA ILE A 285 8.08 11.04 -2.96
C ILE A 285 6.63 10.69 -3.31
N PHE A 286 6.39 10.19 -4.52
CA PHE A 286 5.05 9.75 -4.91
C PHE A 286 4.50 8.68 -3.95
N TRP A 287 5.25 7.61 -3.69
CA TRP A 287 4.81 6.53 -2.80
C TRP A 287 4.63 7.00 -1.35
N ALA A 288 5.47 7.92 -0.89
CA ALA A 288 5.33 8.49 0.44
C ALA A 288 3.97 9.19 0.63
N ILE A 289 3.51 9.92 -0.38
CA ILE A 289 2.24 10.64 -0.31
C ILE A 289 1.05 9.75 -0.65
N PHE A 290 1.18 8.88 -1.65
CA PHE A 290 0.13 7.94 -2.03
C PHE A 290 -0.28 7.02 -0.85
N LYS A 291 0.69 6.56 -0.06
CA LYS A 291 0.44 5.65 1.08
C LYS A 291 -0.14 6.32 2.33
N LEU A 292 -0.30 7.64 2.33
CA LEU A 292 -1.05 8.35 3.37
C LEU A 292 -2.54 7.96 3.42
N ASN A 293 -3.05 7.29 2.37
CA ASN A 293 -4.40 6.75 2.35
C ASN A 293 -4.69 5.80 3.52
N GLY A 294 -3.73 4.98 3.92
CA GLY A 294 -3.85 4.04 5.05
C GLY A 294 -3.64 4.66 6.43
N THR A 295 -3.27 5.92 6.53
CA THR A 295 -2.93 6.61 7.79
C THR A 295 -3.61 7.98 7.90
N ALA A 296 -3.00 9.05 7.42
CA ALA A 296 -3.52 10.41 7.57
C ALA A 296 -4.91 10.60 6.94
N LEU A 297 -5.17 10.04 5.75
CA LEU A 297 -6.52 10.10 5.15
C LEU A 297 -7.52 9.22 5.90
N THR A 298 -7.09 8.11 6.50
CA THR A 298 -7.94 7.31 7.39
C THR A 298 -8.29 8.09 8.66
N THR A 299 -7.32 8.81 9.24
CA THR A 299 -7.57 9.71 10.38
C THR A 299 -8.55 10.82 9.98
N TYR A 300 -8.37 11.42 8.79
CA TYR A 300 -9.28 12.43 8.28
C TYR A 300 -10.70 11.88 8.06
N ALA A 301 -10.82 10.69 7.47
CA ALA A 301 -12.09 10.01 7.29
C ALA A 301 -12.79 9.75 8.63
N ASN A 302 -12.05 9.31 9.64
CA ASN A 302 -12.61 8.94 10.95
C ASN A 302 -13.06 10.17 11.77
N SER A 303 -12.24 11.23 11.80
CA SER A 303 -12.42 12.34 12.74
C SER A 303 -13.01 13.60 12.10
N TYR A 304 -12.70 13.88 10.83
CA TYR A 304 -13.04 15.15 10.17
C TYR A 304 -14.14 15.04 9.12
N THR A 305 -14.54 13.79 8.75
CA THR A 305 -15.51 13.57 7.69
C THR A 305 -16.91 13.28 8.26
N ASP A 306 -17.91 13.89 7.66
CA ASP A 306 -19.30 13.54 7.89
C ASP A 306 -19.58 12.16 7.28
N ARG A 307 -19.78 11.20 8.17
CA ARG A 307 -20.01 9.79 7.83
C ARG A 307 -21.46 9.36 8.07
N GLU A 308 -22.35 10.32 8.30
CA GLU A 308 -23.76 10.00 8.54
C GLU A 308 -24.34 9.23 7.35
N MET A 309 -24.96 8.09 7.65
CA MET A 309 -25.58 7.24 6.65
C MET A 309 -26.87 7.89 6.12
N PRO A 310 -27.03 8.08 4.81
CA PRO A 310 -28.28 8.59 4.26
C PRO A 310 -29.48 7.75 4.69
N SER A 311 -30.57 8.39 5.11
CA SER A 311 -31.73 7.74 5.74
C SER A 311 -32.32 6.59 4.92
N GLY A 312 -32.34 6.71 3.58
CA GLY A 312 -32.83 5.66 2.68
C GLY A 312 -31.99 4.39 2.66
N TRP A 313 -30.74 4.42 3.15
CA TRP A 313 -29.82 3.28 3.16
C TRP A 313 -29.68 2.64 4.54
N VAL A 314 -30.10 3.31 5.61
CA VAL A 314 -29.89 2.86 7.01
C VAL A 314 -30.42 1.46 7.25
N ALA A 315 -31.65 1.16 6.83
CA ALA A 315 -32.25 -0.17 7.04
C ALA A 315 -31.44 -1.28 6.36
N THR A 316 -31.05 -1.08 5.10
CA THR A 316 -30.28 -2.04 4.32
C THR A 316 -28.87 -2.22 4.89
N THR A 317 -28.19 -1.12 5.21
CA THR A 317 -26.81 -1.18 5.72
C THR A 317 -26.73 -1.77 7.13
N LYS A 318 -27.70 -1.52 8.00
CA LYS A 318 -27.83 -2.19 9.29
C LYS A 318 -28.05 -3.69 9.14
N TYR A 319 -28.94 -4.11 8.24
CA TYR A 319 -29.17 -5.53 7.95
C TYR A 319 -27.89 -6.23 7.47
N LEU A 320 -27.08 -5.54 6.66
CA LEU A 320 -25.82 -6.05 6.13
C LEU A 320 -24.62 -5.83 7.07
N TYR A 321 -24.83 -5.28 8.26
CA TYR A 321 -23.74 -4.89 9.18
C TYR A 321 -22.69 -3.97 8.51
N GLN A 322 -23.14 -3.04 7.69
CA GLN A 322 -22.35 -2.01 7.01
C GLN A 322 -22.60 -0.62 7.59
N CYS A 323 -22.91 -0.55 8.86
CA CYS A 323 -23.27 0.67 9.55
C CYS A 323 -22.69 0.65 10.96
N ASP A 324 -21.79 1.57 11.27
CA ASP A 324 -21.34 1.84 12.63
C ASP A 324 -22.41 2.62 13.37
N ASN A 325 -22.58 2.32 14.65
CA ASN A 325 -23.52 3.03 15.50
C ASN A 325 -22.75 3.86 16.52
N SER A 326 -23.13 5.14 16.65
CA SER A 326 -22.64 6.01 17.71
C SER A 326 -23.82 6.54 18.50
N VAL A 327 -23.83 6.27 19.82
CA VAL A 327 -24.92 6.75 20.68
C VAL A 327 -24.58 8.15 21.18
N VAL A 328 -25.56 9.06 21.08
CA VAL A 328 -25.42 10.43 21.62
C VAL A 328 -25.60 10.38 23.14
N ALA A 329 -24.59 9.87 23.83
CA ALA A 329 -24.56 9.82 25.27
C ALA A 329 -23.14 10.11 25.77
N LYS A 330 -23.03 10.77 26.93
CA LYS A 330 -21.75 10.95 27.60
C LYS A 330 -21.28 9.62 28.16
N ASN A 331 -20.00 9.31 27.90
CA ASN A 331 -19.33 8.11 28.38
C ASN A 331 -18.13 8.54 29.25
N ASP A 332 -17.95 7.91 30.40
CA ASP A 332 -16.86 8.17 31.36
C ASP A 332 -15.49 7.64 30.95
N SER A 333 -15.39 7.07 29.77
CA SER A 333 -14.21 6.38 29.26
C SER A 333 -13.63 6.99 27.97
N VAL A 334 -14.06 8.18 27.59
CA VAL A 334 -13.60 8.83 26.37
C VAL A 334 -12.25 9.51 26.62
N PHE A 335 -11.31 9.37 25.70
CA PHE A 335 -10.08 10.13 25.77
C PHE A 335 -10.36 11.64 25.64
N GLN A 336 -9.83 12.41 26.58
CA GLN A 336 -9.86 13.87 26.47
C GLN A 336 -9.03 14.30 25.27
N LEU A 337 -9.67 14.99 24.32
CA LEU A 337 -9.06 15.44 23.09
C LEU A 337 -8.98 16.96 23.08
N ASP A 338 -7.86 17.52 22.58
CA ASP A 338 -7.76 18.94 22.28
C ASP A 338 -8.58 19.31 21.01
N GLU A 339 -8.57 20.58 20.63
CA GLU A 339 -9.29 21.09 19.44
C GLU A 339 -8.85 20.44 18.11
N HIS A 340 -7.66 19.80 18.09
CA HIS A 340 -7.08 19.14 16.94
C HIS A 340 -7.18 17.60 17.00
N PHE A 341 -8.03 17.04 17.87
CA PHE A 341 -8.22 15.60 18.10
C PHE A 341 -6.99 14.87 18.66
N ARG A 342 -6.04 15.59 19.26
CA ARG A 342 -4.89 14.98 19.95
C ARG A 342 -5.29 14.57 21.36
N LYS A 343 -4.83 13.39 21.82
CA LYS A 343 -5.07 12.93 23.19
C LYS A 343 -4.31 13.82 24.18
N ILE A 344 -5.02 14.46 25.11
CA ILE A 344 -4.42 15.23 26.20
C ILE A 344 -3.77 14.26 27.18
N LYS A 345 -2.56 14.58 27.63
CA LYS A 345 -1.75 13.74 28.52
C LYS A 345 -1.64 14.35 29.90
N ASP A 346 -1.57 13.49 30.94
CA ASP A 346 -1.24 13.87 32.29
C ASP A 346 0.26 14.19 32.45
N ALA A 347 0.66 14.56 33.66
CA ALA A 347 2.07 14.85 34.00
C ALA A 347 3.02 13.66 33.79
N ASN A 348 2.50 12.43 33.72
CA ASN A 348 3.24 11.20 33.49
C ASN A 348 3.24 10.78 32.00
N GLY A 349 2.68 11.61 31.11
CA GLY A 349 2.59 11.34 29.69
C GLY A 349 1.49 10.33 29.29
N LYS A 350 0.60 9.96 30.20
CA LYS A 350 -0.51 9.03 29.91
C LYS A 350 -1.74 9.80 29.41
N PRO A 351 -2.47 9.26 28.39
CA PRO A 351 -3.70 9.88 27.92
C PRO A 351 -4.76 9.97 29.02
N VAL A 352 -5.31 11.16 29.22
CA VAL A 352 -6.37 11.44 30.20
C VAL A 352 -7.72 10.97 29.62
N LYS A 353 -8.56 10.36 30.46
CA LYS A 353 -9.96 10.02 30.14
C LYS A 353 -10.90 10.96 30.88
N CYS A 354 -12.01 11.30 30.25
CA CYS A 354 -13.04 12.18 30.79
C CYS A 354 -14.44 11.67 30.46
N VAL A 355 -15.43 12.29 31.08
CA VAL A 355 -16.85 12.08 30.76
C VAL A 355 -17.21 13.02 29.61
N ASP A 356 -17.32 12.50 28.40
CA ASP A 356 -17.65 13.31 27.22
C ASP A 356 -18.40 12.45 26.18
N TYR A 357 -18.89 13.10 25.13
CA TYR A 357 -19.47 12.43 23.96
C TYR A 357 -18.41 11.64 23.18
N PRO A 358 -18.81 10.60 22.41
CA PRO A 358 -17.89 9.92 21.50
C PRO A 358 -17.15 10.91 20.59
N PRO A 359 -15.89 10.64 20.23
CA PRO A 359 -15.05 11.56 19.45
C PRO A 359 -15.67 12.06 18.15
N TYR A 360 -16.59 11.29 17.57
CA TYR A 360 -17.30 11.69 16.34
C TYR A 360 -18.05 13.02 16.51
N PHE A 361 -18.62 13.29 17.71
CA PHE A 361 -19.44 14.49 17.94
C PHE A 361 -18.61 15.76 18.14
N LYS A 362 -17.32 15.68 18.36
CA LYS A 362 -16.49 16.82 18.78
C LYS A 362 -16.56 18.03 17.85
N ASN A 363 -16.58 17.81 16.53
CA ASN A 363 -16.67 18.85 15.49
C ASN A 363 -17.97 18.77 14.66
N LEU A 364 -19.00 18.18 15.24
CA LEU A 364 -20.34 18.27 14.68
C LEU A 364 -20.95 19.62 15.12
N ALA A 365 -21.62 20.32 14.21
CA ALA A 365 -22.28 21.56 14.56
C ALA A 365 -23.36 21.31 15.63
N PRO A 366 -23.49 22.15 16.69
CA PRO A 366 -24.44 21.93 17.76
C PRO A 366 -25.89 21.71 17.29
N GLU A 367 -26.28 22.36 16.18
CA GLU A 367 -27.59 22.23 15.58
C GLU A 367 -27.84 20.82 14.97
N LYS A 368 -26.75 20.09 14.71
CA LYS A 368 -26.78 18.72 14.19
C LYS A 368 -26.66 17.65 15.27
N TYR A 369 -26.53 18.06 16.56
CA TYR A 369 -26.55 17.10 17.66
C TYR A 369 -27.91 16.42 17.70
N PRO A 370 -27.97 15.11 17.52
CA PRO A 370 -29.23 14.38 17.72
C PRO A 370 -29.68 14.47 19.17
N GLU A 371 -30.95 14.16 19.41
CA GLU A 371 -31.49 14.05 20.76
C GLU A 371 -30.68 13.08 21.62
N GLN A 372 -30.51 13.40 22.90
CA GLN A 372 -29.71 12.59 23.82
C GLN A 372 -30.27 11.15 23.89
N GLY A 373 -29.39 10.16 23.78
CA GLY A 373 -29.74 8.75 23.74
C GLY A 373 -30.12 8.22 22.35
N LYS A 374 -30.21 9.07 21.34
CA LYS A 374 -30.46 8.65 19.96
C LYS A 374 -29.21 8.06 19.32
N GLU A 375 -29.40 7.00 18.55
CA GLU A 375 -28.32 6.33 17.83
C GLU A 375 -28.07 7.04 16.48
N LEU A 376 -26.83 7.40 16.21
CA LEU A 376 -26.39 7.93 14.93
C LEU A 376 -25.75 6.81 14.11
N ASN A 377 -26.21 6.64 12.88
CA ASN A 377 -25.75 5.59 11.96
C ASN A 377 -24.66 6.14 11.07
N LEU A 378 -23.48 5.55 11.10
CA LEU A 378 -22.29 6.05 10.42
C LEU A 378 -21.79 5.06 9.36
N ILE A 379 -21.24 5.59 8.28
CA ILE A 379 -20.48 4.82 7.30
C ILE A 379 -19.19 4.33 7.99
N PRO A 380 -18.89 3.02 7.97
CA PRO A 380 -17.64 2.48 8.52
C PRO A 380 -16.42 3.10 7.86
N THR A 381 -15.44 3.51 8.66
CA THR A 381 -14.26 4.25 8.16
C THR A 381 -13.43 3.42 7.18
N GLU A 382 -13.34 2.12 7.37
CA GLU A 382 -12.61 1.21 6.48
C GLU A 382 -13.17 1.16 5.05
N LEU A 383 -14.45 1.47 4.84
CA LEU A 383 -15.04 1.50 3.49
C LEU A 383 -14.40 2.55 2.59
N PHE A 384 -13.85 3.63 3.16
CA PHE A 384 -13.12 4.62 2.38
C PHE A 384 -11.87 4.04 1.70
N GLN A 385 -11.30 2.96 2.23
CA GLN A 385 -10.18 2.26 1.60
C GLN A 385 -10.58 1.52 0.31
N SER A 386 -11.86 1.21 0.11
CA SER A 386 -12.36 0.60 -1.14
C SER A 386 -12.50 1.60 -2.29
N ILE A 387 -12.42 2.91 -2.03
CA ILE A 387 -12.60 3.95 -3.07
C ILE A 387 -11.48 3.89 -4.11
N ASN A 388 -10.22 3.72 -3.70
CA ASN A 388 -9.11 3.62 -4.65
C ASN A 388 -9.23 2.37 -5.55
N PRO A 389 -9.40 1.12 -5.04
CA PRO A 389 -9.65 -0.04 -5.89
C PRO A 389 -10.87 0.11 -6.80
N PHE A 390 -11.94 0.74 -6.34
CA PHE A 390 -13.08 1.07 -7.17
C PHE A 390 -12.67 1.92 -8.38
N PHE A 391 -11.99 3.02 -8.14
CA PHE A 391 -11.52 3.89 -9.22
C PHE A 391 -10.49 3.19 -10.11
N VAL A 392 -9.62 2.34 -9.58
CA VAL A 392 -8.69 1.55 -10.42
C VAL A 392 -9.47 0.68 -11.41
N ILE A 393 -10.52 -0.02 -10.97
CA ILE A 393 -11.33 -0.89 -11.84
C ILE A 393 -11.98 -0.07 -12.97
N PHE A 394 -12.59 1.07 -12.65
CA PHE A 394 -13.36 1.86 -13.62
C PHE A 394 -12.49 2.79 -14.47
N LEU A 395 -11.43 3.38 -13.91
CA LEU A 395 -10.60 4.36 -14.63
C LEU A 395 -9.52 3.70 -15.49
N THR A 396 -9.05 2.49 -15.16
CA THR A 396 -8.03 1.80 -15.96
C THR A 396 -8.43 1.67 -17.44
N PRO A 397 -9.63 1.16 -17.80
CA PRO A 397 -10.05 1.10 -19.19
C PRO A 397 -10.08 2.48 -19.86
N LEU A 398 -10.53 3.52 -19.15
CA LEU A 398 -10.61 4.88 -19.67
C LEU A 398 -9.22 5.47 -19.97
N VAL A 399 -8.28 5.30 -19.04
CA VAL A 399 -6.89 5.75 -19.20
C VAL A 399 -6.21 5.01 -20.35
N VAL A 400 -6.42 3.69 -20.46
CA VAL A 400 -5.88 2.88 -21.57
C VAL A 400 -6.47 3.30 -22.91
N MET A 401 -7.79 3.53 -23.00
CA MET A 401 -8.45 4.04 -24.19
C MET A 401 -7.94 5.43 -24.57
N PHE A 402 -7.76 6.32 -23.61
CA PHE A 402 -7.25 7.67 -23.83
C PHE A 402 -5.83 7.64 -24.44
N PHE A 403 -4.90 6.90 -23.85
CA PHE A 403 -3.56 6.77 -24.41
C PHE A 403 -3.57 6.02 -25.74
N GLY A 404 -4.43 5.03 -25.93
CA GLY A 404 -4.63 4.36 -27.22
C GLY A 404 -5.13 5.30 -28.32
N PHE A 405 -6.03 6.21 -28.00
CA PHE A 405 -6.51 7.26 -28.89
C PHE A 405 -5.38 8.24 -29.28
N LEU A 406 -4.57 8.68 -28.30
CA LEU A 406 -3.41 9.53 -28.57
C LEU A 406 -2.36 8.80 -29.43
N ARG A 407 -2.16 7.50 -29.23
CA ARG A 407 -1.25 6.66 -30.04
C ARG A 407 -1.70 6.61 -31.51
N LYS A 408 -3.00 6.38 -31.75
CA LYS A 408 -3.55 6.39 -33.11
C LYS A 408 -3.34 7.74 -33.80
N ARG A 409 -3.32 8.84 -33.03
CA ARG A 409 -3.04 10.20 -33.53
C ARG A 409 -1.55 10.55 -33.57
N LYS A 410 -0.63 9.62 -33.27
CA LYS A 410 0.83 9.86 -33.18
C LYS A 410 1.20 10.97 -32.17
N LYS A 411 0.37 11.17 -31.12
CA LYS A 411 0.55 12.18 -30.07
C LYS A 411 0.68 11.54 -28.69
N GLU A 412 0.96 10.24 -28.60
CA GLU A 412 1.13 9.57 -27.32
C GLU A 412 2.36 10.12 -26.57
N PRO A 413 2.21 10.55 -25.30
CA PRO A 413 3.34 11.01 -24.50
C PRO A 413 4.33 9.89 -24.23
N THR A 414 5.61 10.24 -24.09
CA THR A 414 6.65 9.29 -23.69
C THR A 414 6.39 8.76 -22.28
N THR A 415 7.03 7.64 -21.93
CA THR A 415 6.93 7.05 -20.59
C THR A 415 7.31 8.05 -19.48
N ALA A 416 8.40 8.83 -19.69
CA ALA A 416 8.82 9.87 -18.76
C ALA A 416 7.77 10.99 -18.62
N THR A 417 7.14 11.39 -19.71
CA THR A 417 6.07 12.40 -19.70
C THR A 417 4.83 11.90 -18.97
N LYS A 418 4.45 10.62 -19.13
CA LYS A 418 3.33 10.02 -18.40
C LYS A 418 3.58 9.99 -16.88
N ILE A 419 4.81 9.66 -16.47
CA ILE A 419 5.22 9.71 -15.05
C ILE A 419 5.11 11.15 -14.52
N SER A 420 5.55 12.16 -15.30
CA SER A 420 5.42 13.57 -14.94
C SER A 420 3.95 13.98 -14.74
N TYR A 421 3.06 13.58 -15.65
CA TYR A 421 1.63 13.83 -15.49
C TYR A 421 1.07 13.13 -14.23
N GLY A 422 1.51 11.91 -13.95
CA GLY A 422 1.14 11.19 -12.73
C GLY A 422 1.49 11.98 -11.47
N LEU A 423 2.69 12.57 -11.39
CA LEU A 423 3.11 13.40 -10.27
C LEU A 423 2.26 14.69 -10.14
N LEU A 424 2.02 15.39 -11.25
CA LEU A 424 1.20 16.59 -11.26
C LEU A 424 -0.23 16.31 -10.80
N ILE A 425 -0.87 15.28 -11.36
CA ILE A 425 -2.24 14.89 -11.00
C ILE A 425 -2.30 14.49 -9.53
N SER A 426 -1.30 13.77 -9.03
CA SER A 426 -1.22 13.42 -7.60
C SER A 426 -1.03 14.66 -6.71
N ALA A 427 -0.29 15.68 -7.18
CA ALA A 427 -0.22 16.96 -6.47
C ALA A 427 -1.61 17.65 -6.40
N LEU A 428 -2.35 17.64 -7.51
CA LEU A 428 -3.71 18.20 -7.53
C LEU A 428 -4.66 17.49 -6.56
N SER A 429 -4.48 16.20 -6.29
CA SER A 429 -5.29 15.48 -5.31
C SER A 429 -5.13 16.03 -3.89
N THR A 430 -3.92 16.49 -3.53
CA THR A 430 -3.68 17.11 -2.22
C THR A 430 -4.36 18.47 -2.09
N LEU A 431 -4.51 19.24 -3.18
CA LEU A 431 -5.26 20.49 -3.19
C LEU A 431 -6.76 20.29 -2.94
N VAL A 432 -7.33 19.14 -3.34
CA VAL A 432 -8.71 18.78 -2.99
C VAL A 432 -8.85 18.72 -1.47
N MET A 433 -7.86 18.16 -0.76
CA MET A 433 -7.87 18.09 0.69
C MET A 433 -7.60 19.46 1.35
N VAL A 434 -6.73 20.27 0.77
CA VAL A 434 -6.55 21.68 1.21
C VAL A 434 -7.87 22.42 1.16
N ALA A 435 -8.59 22.31 0.04
CA ALA A 435 -9.90 22.94 -0.11
C ALA A 435 -10.92 22.41 0.92
N ALA A 436 -10.92 21.10 1.19
CA ALA A 436 -11.77 20.49 2.21
C ALA A 436 -11.50 21.05 3.61
N VAL A 437 -10.22 21.23 3.99
CA VAL A 437 -9.83 21.78 5.28
C VAL A 437 -10.26 23.25 5.40
N TYR A 438 -10.03 24.06 4.37
CA TYR A 438 -10.49 25.46 4.37
C TYR A 438 -12.00 25.61 4.41
N TYR A 439 -12.72 24.75 3.64
CA TYR A 439 -14.19 24.74 3.63
C TYR A 439 -14.78 24.45 5.02
N THR A 440 -14.11 23.63 5.81
CA THR A 440 -14.53 23.22 7.16
C THR A 440 -13.92 24.07 8.27
N ASN A 441 -13.29 25.20 7.93
CA ASN A 441 -12.60 26.06 8.88
C ASN A 441 -11.64 25.27 9.79
N ASN A 442 -10.68 24.60 9.15
CA ASN A 442 -9.68 23.74 9.80
C ASN A 442 -10.28 22.57 10.62
N GLY A 443 -11.39 22.01 10.16
CA GLY A 443 -12.02 20.87 10.81
C GLY A 443 -12.90 21.23 12.01
N ASN A 444 -13.22 22.51 12.21
CA ASN A 444 -14.22 22.94 13.21
C ASN A 444 -15.64 22.43 12.87
N THR A 445 -15.87 22.09 11.60
CA THR A 445 -17.05 21.38 11.15
C THR A 445 -16.64 20.16 10.34
N LYS A 446 -17.55 19.20 10.18
CA LYS A 446 -17.25 18.01 9.38
C LYS A 446 -17.29 18.29 7.88
N ALA A 447 -16.31 17.71 7.18
CA ALA A 447 -16.25 17.73 5.73
C ALA A 447 -17.18 16.68 5.12
N SER A 448 -17.82 17.00 4.01
CA SER A 448 -18.53 15.97 3.24
C SER A 448 -17.59 14.85 2.79
N ALA A 449 -18.08 13.59 2.80
CA ALA A 449 -17.35 12.43 2.30
C ALA A 449 -16.91 12.57 0.83
N TRP A 450 -17.58 13.39 0.04
CA TRP A 450 -17.23 13.65 -1.36
C TRP A 450 -15.86 14.27 -1.57
N TRP A 451 -15.32 15.00 -0.58
CA TRP A 451 -13.95 15.50 -0.64
C TRP A 451 -12.93 14.36 -0.68
N LEU A 452 -13.13 13.31 0.14
CA LEU A 452 -12.29 12.12 0.10
C LEU A 452 -12.48 11.35 -1.20
N VAL A 453 -13.72 11.16 -1.66
CA VAL A 453 -14.00 10.51 -2.95
C VAL A 453 -13.28 11.25 -4.09
N GLY A 454 -13.36 12.58 -4.12
CA GLY A 454 -12.64 13.40 -5.10
C GLY A 454 -11.13 13.24 -5.02
N CYS A 455 -10.55 13.30 -3.81
CA CYS A 455 -9.13 13.09 -3.58
C CYS A 455 -8.66 11.72 -4.09
N TYR A 456 -9.36 10.64 -3.71
CA TYR A 456 -9.07 9.28 -4.18
C TYR A 456 -9.22 9.13 -5.70
N GLY A 457 -10.24 9.75 -6.30
CA GLY A 457 -10.43 9.73 -7.75
C GLY A 457 -9.26 10.37 -8.49
N VAL A 458 -8.84 11.56 -8.06
CA VAL A 458 -7.73 12.30 -8.68
C VAL A 458 -6.40 11.56 -8.49
N ILE A 459 -6.08 11.11 -7.27
CA ILE A 459 -4.80 10.42 -7.01
C ILE A 459 -4.71 9.09 -7.75
N THR A 460 -5.84 8.39 -7.96
CA THR A 460 -5.88 7.13 -8.73
C THR A 460 -5.53 7.36 -10.20
N ILE A 461 -5.99 8.47 -10.81
CA ILE A 461 -5.55 8.82 -12.18
C ILE A 461 -4.04 9.03 -12.22
N GLY A 462 -3.48 9.72 -11.21
CA GLY A 462 -2.03 9.91 -11.06
C GLY A 462 -1.28 8.57 -10.95
N GLU A 463 -1.79 7.64 -10.13
CA GLU A 463 -1.25 6.30 -9.97
C GLU A 463 -1.24 5.52 -11.29
N LEU A 464 -2.35 5.52 -12.03
CA LEU A 464 -2.47 4.81 -13.31
C LEU A 464 -1.52 5.37 -14.39
N CYS A 465 -1.15 6.64 -14.30
CA CYS A 465 -0.14 7.23 -15.18
C CYS A 465 1.29 6.87 -14.77
N LEU A 466 1.56 6.50 -13.51
CA LEU A 466 2.90 6.31 -12.98
C LEU A 466 3.27 4.83 -12.80
N SER A 467 2.44 4.05 -12.11
CA SER A 467 2.81 2.70 -11.66
C SER A 467 3.08 1.71 -12.79
N PRO A 468 2.23 1.58 -13.84
CA PRO A 468 2.50 0.66 -14.94
C PRO A 468 3.72 1.09 -15.76
N MET A 469 3.95 2.41 -15.85
CA MET A 469 5.05 2.98 -16.62
C MET A 469 6.41 2.72 -15.96
N GLY A 470 6.47 2.73 -14.62
CA GLY A 470 7.69 2.48 -13.87
C GLY A 470 8.27 1.09 -14.11
N LEU A 471 7.46 0.05 -13.98
CA LEU A 471 7.90 -1.33 -14.23
C LEU A 471 8.33 -1.55 -15.69
N SER A 472 7.57 -1.00 -16.65
CA SER A 472 7.91 -1.06 -18.07
C SER A 472 9.25 -0.36 -18.35
N MET A 473 9.49 0.79 -17.71
CA MET A 473 10.74 1.53 -17.82
C MET A 473 11.93 0.70 -17.33
N VAL A 474 11.83 0.14 -16.13
CA VAL A 474 12.91 -0.68 -15.56
C VAL A 474 13.25 -1.84 -16.48
N SER A 475 12.23 -2.53 -17.02
CA SER A 475 12.42 -3.63 -17.96
C SER A 475 13.14 -3.23 -19.25
N LYS A 476 12.86 -2.02 -19.78
CA LYS A 476 13.40 -1.53 -21.04
C LYS A 476 14.81 -0.93 -20.92
N LEU A 477 15.07 -0.20 -19.84
CA LEU A 477 16.31 0.54 -19.67
C LEU A 477 17.42 -0.25 -18.94
N SER A 478 17.06 -1.34 -18.26
CA SER A 478 18.04 -2.13 -17.52
C SER A 478 19.00 -2.86 -18.46
N PRO A 479 20.33 -2.76 -18.25
CA PRO A 479 21.25 -3.69 -18.86
C PRO A 479 20.86 -5.14 -18.52
N ALA A 480 20.92 -6.04 -19.52
CA ALA A 480 20.41 -7.42 -19.37
C ALA A 480 20.96 -8.14 -18.12
N ARG A 481 22.25 -7.90 -17.81
CA ARG A 481 22.93 -8.49 -16.63
C ARG A 481 22.46 -7.95 -15.28
N TYR A 482 21.76 -6.80 -15.24
CA TYR A 482 21.32 -6.14 -14.00
C TYR A 482 19.79 -6.00 -13.90
N THR A 483 19.01 -6.54 -14.82
CA THR A 483 17.56 -6.34 -14.86
C THR A 483 16.86 -6.74 -13.57
N ALA A 484 17.19 -7.91 -13.01
CA ALA A 484 16.63 -8.36 -11.73
C ALA A 484 16.97 -7.41 -10.57
N LEU A 485 18.21 -6.91 -10.52
CA LEU A 485 18.64 -5.95 -9.51
C LEU A 485 17.94 -4.59 -9.68
N MET A 486 17.74 -4.12 -10.91
CA MET A 486 17.02 -2.86 -11.16
C MET A 486 15.53 -2.98 -10.77
N MET A 487 14.91 -4.14 -10.99
CA MET A 487 13.56 -4.42 -10.46
C MET A 487 13.54 -4.41 -8.91
N GLY A 488 14.59 -4.95 -8.28
CA GLY A 488 14.81 -4.82 -6.84
C GLY A 488 14.96 -3.36 -6.39
N GLY A 489 15.67 -2.53 -7.19
CA GLY A 489 15.83 -1.09 -6.96
C GLY A 489 14.51 -0.33 -7.00
N TRP A 490 13.62 -0.67 -7.94
CA TRP A 490 12.26 -0.13 -7.97
C TRP A 490 11.46 -0.50 -6.70
N SER A 491 11.55 -1.76 -6.27
CA SER A 491 10.90 -2.23 -5.04
C SER A 491 11.48 -1.54 -3.80
N LEU A 492 12.80 -1.30 -3.76
CA LEU A 492 13.45 -0.54 -2.70
C LEU A 492 12.96 0.91 -2.67
N ALA A 493 12.86 1.58 -3.82
CA ALA A 493 12.33 2.93 -3.90
C ALA A 493 10.90 3.00 -3.35
N THR A 494 10.05 2.04 -3.72
CA THR A 494 8.69 1.91 -3.19
C THR A 494 8.71 1.68 -1.66
N SER A 495 9.59 0.82 -1.17
CA SER A 495 9.77 0.52 0.25
C SER A 495 10.18 1.76 1.06
N ILE A 496 11.16 2.52 0.56
CA ILE A 496 11.59 3.80 1.17
C ILE A 496 10.42 4.80 1.20
N GLY A 497 9.68 4.93 0.09
CA GLY A 497 8.50 5.78 0.03
C GLY A 497 7.43 5.38 1.06
N ASN A 498 7.18 4.10 1.21
CA ASN A 498 6.22 3.58 2.20
C ASN A 498 6.66 3.89 3.65
N LYS A 499 7.96 3.77 3.97
CA LYS A 499 8.47 4.18 5.28
C LYS A 499 8.31 5.68 5.49
N LEU A 500 8.64 6.50 4.49
CA LEU A 500 8.48 7.95 4.56
C LEU A 500 7.01 8.36 4.70
N SER A 501 6.06 7.59 4.16
CA SER A 501 4.63 7.80 4.41
C SER A 501 4.31 7.73 5.91
N GLY A 502 4.86 6.75 6.63
CA GLY A 502 4.73 6.65 8.08
C GLY A 502 5.32 7.87 8.80
N VAL A 503 6.51 8.33 8.35
CA VAL A 503 7.16 9.53 8.90
C VAL A 503 6.32 10.80 8.65
N LEU A 504 5.76 10.95 7.46
CA LEU A 504 4.86 12.07 7.15
C LEU A 504 3.59 12.01 8.02
N ALA A 505 2.95 10.84 8.09
CA ALA A 505 1.72 10.65 8.87
C ALA A 505 1.94 10.86 10.38
N LYS A 506 3.11 10.48 10.92
CA LYS A 506 3.50 10.74 12.31
C LYS A 506 3.47 12.24 12.65
N ASN A 507 3.77 13.08 11.66
CA ASN A 507 3.75 14.53 11.85
C ASN A 507 2.35 15.15 11.70
N TRP A 508 1.31 14.36 11.38
CA TRP A 508 -0.07 14.85 11.28
C TRP A 508 -0.51 15.68 12.49
N ASP A 509 -0.24 15.16 13.69
CA ASP A 509 -0.66 15.80 14.94
C ASP A 509 0.16 17.05 15.29
N LYS A 510 1.29 17.31 14.60
CA LYS A 510 2.11 18.51 14.80
C LYS A 510 1.58 19.76 14.07
N PHE A 511 0.71 19.55 13.08
CA PHE A 511 0.10 20.65 12.33
C PHE A 511 -1.21 21.05 13.00
N ASP A 512 -1.27 22.24 13.60
CA ASP A 512 -2.50 22.79 14.13
C ASP A 512 -3.47 23.10 12.99
N ASP A 513 -3.00 23.79 11.94
CA ASP A 513 -3.74 23.89 10.68
C ASP A 513 -3.46 22.68 9.78
N LYS A 514 -4.47 21.82 9.60
CA LYS A 514 -4.37 20.59 8.78
C LYS A 514 -4.16 20.90 7.28
N ALA A 515 -4.49 22.10 6.82
CA ALA A 515 -4.18 22.52 5.46
C ALA A 515 -2.67 22.54 5.21
N ASN A 516 -1.86 22.93 6.21
CA ASN A 516 -0.41 22.96 6.10
C ASN A 516 0.20 21.58 5.88
N PHE A 517 -0.39 20.53 6.45
CA PHE A 517 0.01 19.15 6.15
C PHE A 517 -0.20 18.82 4.67
N PHE A 518 -1.34 19.16 4.11
CA PHE A 518 -1.63 18.90 2.69
C PHE A 518 -0.84 19.82 1.76
N TRP A 519 -0.57 21.07 2.16
CA TRP A 519 0.33 21.98 1.43
C TRP A 519 1.77 21.45 1.38
N LEU A 520 2.28 20.87 2.47
CA LEU A 520 3.58 20.20 2.47
C LEU A 520 3.62 19.08 1.45
N ASN A 521 2.59 18.22 1.42
CA ASN A 521 2.48 17.12 0.46
C ASN A 521 2.40 17.62 -1.00
N PHE A 522 1.65 18.70 -1.23
CA PHE A 522 1.61 19.39 -2.52
C PHE A 522 2.98 19.88 -2.95
N ALA A 523 3.68 20.58 -2.07
CA ALA A 523 5.01 21.11 -2.37
C ALA A 523 6.01 20.01 -2.69
N LEU A 524 6.02 18.91 -1.94
CA LEU A 524 6.88 17.75 -2.20
C LEU A 524 6.61 17.13 -3.58
N LEU A 525 5.35 16.93 -3.96
CA LEU A 525 4.99 16.41 -5.28
C LEU A 525 5.32 17.40 -6.41
N MET A 526 5.14 18.69 -6.18
CA MET A 526 5.52 19.73 -7.16
C MET A 526 7.02 19.84 -7.35
N ILE A 527 7.81 19.65 -6.29
CA ILE A 527 9.28 19.54 -6.40
C ILE A 527 9.63 18.32 -7.26
N ALA A 528 9.05 17.15 -6.95
CA ALA A 528 9.27 15.93 -7.73
C ALA A 528 8.87 16.10 -9.21
N PHE A 529 7.72 16.72 -9.47
CA PHE A 529 7.25 17.07 -10.81
C PHE A 529 8.22 18.01 -11.54
N THR A 530 8.65 19.09 -10.87
CA THR A 530 9.56 20.08 -11.45
C THR A 530 10.91 19.46 -11.79
N VAL A 531 11.50 18.67 -10.90
CA VAL A 531 12.74 17.93 -11.16
C VAL A 531 12.56 16.99 -12.37
N MET A 532 11.44 16.26 -12.43
CA MET A 532 11.13 15.37 -13.55
C MET A 532 11.02 16.15 -14.87
N MET A 533 10.37 17.31 -14.88
CA MET A 533 10.23 18.18 -16.07
C MET A 533 11.56 18.74 -16.53
N LEU A 534 12.43 19.21 -15.61
CA LEU A 534 13.77 19.71 -15.96
C LEU A 534 14.63 18.62 -16.62
N LEU A 535 14.46 17.37 -16.18
CA LEU A 535 15.20 16.23 -16.71
C LEU A 535 14.54 15.60 -17.94
N LEU A 536 13.31 15.99 -18.31
CA LEU A 536 12.49 15.33 -19.32
C LEU A 536 13.19 15.21 -20.68
N LYS A 537 13.89 16.26 -21.14
CA LYS A 537 14.64 16.24 -22.41
C LYS A 537 15.74 15.17 -22.38
N ARG A 538 16.48 15.05 -21.26
CA ARG A 538 17.54 14.06 -21.07
C ARG A 538 16.95 12.64 -21.01
N LEU A 539 15.88 12.48 -20.24
CA LEU A 539 15.20 11.20 -20.06
C LEU A 539 14.63 10.68 -21.39
N ASN A 540 13.96 11.54 -22.15
CA ASN A 540 13.38 11.17 -23.46
C ASN A 540 14.44 10.74 -24.49
N LYS A 541 15.66 11.29 -24.46
CA LYS A 541 16.75 10.81 -25.31
C LYS A 541 17.12 9.36 -25.01
N VAL A 542 17.11 8.96 -23.74
CA VAL A 542 17.44 7.60 -23.31
C VAL A 542 16.29 6.63 -23.64
N PHE A 543 15.03 7.09 -23.58
CA PHE A 543 13.86 6.26 -23.92
C PHE A 543 13.68 6.02 -25.42
N ASN A 544 14.21 6.89 -26.25
CA ASN A 544 14.10 6.79 -27.72
C ASN A 544 15.30 6.09 -28.38
N GLN A 545 16.30 5.71 -27.59
CA GLN A 545 17.40 4.81 -27.98
C GLN A 545 17.02 3.35 -27.77
#